data_f8addc4131492c6665e03accf748bcca
#
_entry.id   f8addc4131492c6665e03accf748bcca
#
_cell.length_a   1.000
_cell.length_b   1.000
_cell.length_c   1.000
_cell.angle_alpha   90.00
_cell.angle_beta   90.00
_cell.angle_gamma   90.00
#
_symmetry.space_group_name_H-M   'P 1'
#
loop_
_entity.id
_entity.type
_entity.pdbx_description
1 polymer ?
#
loop_
_entity_poly.entity_id
_entity_poly.type
_entity_poly.pdbx_seq_one_letter_code
_entity_poly.pdbx_strand_id
1 'polypeptide(L)'
;MTAADVVAELDDLAVHFPTRAGVVRAVDGVTLAVRRGETLGLVGESGSGKSTAGLALLRLVEPTSGRVRVAGADVTRWSRRRLRGMRRHVAMVFQDPQASLDPRRTVGDSIAEPLTVHRLAASAAARRARVAELLDLVGLRPDTADRHPHELSGGQRQRVGVARALAGEPDLIVLDEPIASLDLSVQAQIMNLLRHLQRDLGLTYLFIAHDLAAVEHMSDRIAVMYLGRIVETGPPERIYRQPAHPYTAALLSAVPVADPRVERERRRIVLTGDIPSPVDPPGGCRFRTRCPRARDECARTDPALAEVGPDHRAACLFPLDGEPERAGGPQRAGAPAA
;
A
#
# COMPACT_ATOMS: atom_id res chain seq x y z
N MET A 1 -8.24 -7.56 -20.92
CA MET A 1 -8.01 -6.32 -20.12
C MET A 1 -7.73 -5.20 -21.09
N THR A 2 -8.55 -4.19 -21.11
CA THR A 2 -8.30 -3.00 -21.93
C THR A 2 -7.37 -2.06 -21.14
N ALA A 3 -6.45 -1.39 -21.83
CA ALA A 3 -5.56 -0.38 -21.23
C ALA A 3 -6.32 0.79 -20.55
N ALA A 4 -7.62 0.91 -20.81
CA ALA A 4 -8.52 1.91 -20.24
C ALA A 4 -8.84 1.70 -18.74
N ASP A 5 -8.62 0.48 -18.21
CA ASP A 5 -8.95 0.15 -16.81
C ASP A 5 -7.81 0.45 -15.83
N VAL A 6 -6.59 0.76 -16.30
CA VAL A 6 -5.43 1.00 -15.43
C VAL A 6 -5.29 2.50 -15.16
N VAL A 7 -5.40 2.88 -13.87
CA VAL A 7 -5.25 4.28 -13.43
C VAL A 7 -3.78 4.66 -13.29
N ALA A 8 -2.96 3.75 -12.76
CA ALA A 8 -1.53 3.97 -12.61
C ALA A 8 -0.74 2.67 -12.77
N GLU A 9 0.49 2.78 -13.29
CA GLU A 9 1.35 1.65 -13.59
C GLU A 9 2.81 2.00 -13.33
N LEU A 10 3.52 1.07 -12.72
CA LEU A 10 4.98 0.98 -12.68
C LEU A 10 5.39 -0.15 -13.63
N ASP A 11 6.31 0.12 -14.55
CA ASP A 11 6.78 -0.84 -15.54
C ASP A 11 8.30 -0.94 -15.46
N ASP A 12 8.77 -2.09 -14.94
CA ASP A 12 10.19 -2.39 -14.66
C ASP A 12 10.89 -1.25 -13.90
N LEU A 13 10.19 -0.70 -12.88
CA LEU A 13 10.64 0.48 -12.17
C LEU A 13 11.82 0.19 -11.27
N ALA A 14 12.89 0.98 -11.38
CA ALA A 14 13.95 1.04 -10.39
C ALA A 14 14.07 2.44 -9.76
N VAL A 15 14.29 2.46 -8.44
CA VAL A 15 14.64 3.65 -7.66
C VAL A 15 15.83 3.31 -6.79
N HIS A 16 16.97 3.88 -7.14
CA HIS A 16 18.25 3.64 -6.50
C HIS A 16 18.75 4.94 -5.87
N PHE A 17 19.21 4.87 -4.63
CA PHE A 17 19.76 6.03 -3.91
C PHE A 17 21.26 5.86 -3.70
N PRO A 18 22.10 6.73 -4.27
CA PRO A 18 23.53 6.73 -3.97
C PRO A 18 23.74 7.18 -2.51
N THR A 19 24.54 6.41 -1.78
CA THR A 19 24.94 6.68 -0.40
C THR A 19 26.45 6.54 -0.24
N ARG A 20 27.01 6.91 0.92
CA ARG A 20 28.43 6.68 1.21
C ARG A 20 28.81 5.19 1.28
N ALA A 21 27.87 4.34 1.64
CA ALA A 21 28.05 2.89 1.76
C ALA A 21 27.81 2.14 0.44
N GLY A 22 27.42 2.83 -0.64
CA GLY A 22 27.08 2.22 -1.94
C GLY A 22 25.71 2.67 -2.42
N VAL A 23 25.14 1.94 -3.38
CA VAL A 23 23.83 2.26 -3.99
C VAL A 23 22.72 1.43 -3.32
N VAL A 24 21.84 2.10 -2.60
CA VAL A 24 20.63 1.47 -2.01
C VAL A 24 19.61 1.22 -3.13
N ARG A 25 19.29 -0.03 -3.41
CA ARG A 25 18.29 -0.45 -4.40
C ARG A 25 16.91 -0.58 -3.73
N ALA A 26 16.28 0.57 -3.46
CA ALA A 26 15.02 0.61 -2.72
C ALA A 26 13.85 0.00 -3.50
N VAL A 27 13.81 0.20 -4.81
CA VAL A 27 12.90 -0.44 -5.78
C VAL A 27 13.77 -0.91 -6.93
N ASP A 28 13.60 -2.15 -7.40
CA ASP A 28 14.52 -2.74 -8.37
C ASP A 28 13.80 -3.74 -9.29
N GLY A 29 13.25 -3.22 -10.39
CA GLY A 29 12.52 -4.00 -11.38
C GLY A 29 11.06 -4.28 -10.97
N VAL A 30 10.38 -3.32 -10.33
CA VAL A 30 8.98 -3.48 -9.93
C VAL A 30 8.04 -3.17 -11.09
N THR A 31 7.20 -4.17 -11.42
CA THR A 31 6.06 -4.01 -12.33
C THR A 31 4.77 -4.18 -11.54
N LEU A 32 3.94 -3.14 -11.53
CA LEU A 32 2.71 -3.07 -10.74
C LEU A 32 1.69 -2.19 -11.45
N ALA A 33 0.46 -2.65 -11.57
CA ALA A 33 -0.65 -1.88 -12.16
C ALA A 33 -1.80 -1.76 -11.16
N VAL A 34 -2.35 -0.54 -11.01
CA VAL A 34 -3.51 -0.24 -10.16
C VAL A 34 -4.70 0.02 -11.08
N ARG A 35 -5.77 -0.77 -10.91
CA ARG A 35 -6.98 -0.70 -11.74
C ARG A 35 -7.97 0.30 -11.15
N ARG A 36 -8.82 0.84 -12.00
CA ARG A 36 -9.86 1.78 -11.58
C ARG A 36 -10.84 1.11 -10.60
N GLY A 37 -11.12 1.80 -9.49
CA GLY A 37 -12.06 1.34 -8.47
C GLY A 37 -11.53 0.22 -7.56
N GLU A 38 -10.30 -0.34 -7.82
CA GLU A 38 -9.71 -1.35 -6.93
C GLU A 38 -8.93 -0.73 -5.77
N THR A 39 -8.80 -1.48 -4.70
CA THR A 39 -7.76 -1.33 -3.69
C THR A 39 -6.67 -2.35 -3.95
N LEU A 40 -5.49 -1.89 -4.38
CA LEU A 40 -4.29 -2.72 -4.45
C LEU A 40 -3.52 -2.60 -3.13
N GLY A 41 -3.44 -3.70 -2.37
CA GLY A 41 -2.61 -3.79 -1.17
C GLY A 41 -1.14 -4.02 -1.52
N LEU A 42 -0.23 -3.24 -0.94
CA LEU A 42 1.21 -3.45 -1.06
C LEU A 42 1.81 -3.71 0.33
N VAL A 43 2.25 -4.94 0.55
CA VAL A 43 2.70 -5.43 1.86
C VAL A 43 4.16 -5.89 1.84
N GLY A 44 4.78 -5.96 3.01
CA GLY A 44 6.15 -6.45 3.21
C GLY A 44 6.77 -5.87 4.47
N GLU A 45 7.93 -6.39 4.88
CA GLU A 45 8.68 -5.87 6.03
C GLU A 45 9.05 -4.39 5.88
N SER A 46 9.35 -3.72 7.01
CA SER A 46 9.89 -2.35 6.97
C SER A 46 11.17 -2.31 6.14
N GLY A 47 11.35 -1.27 5.34
CA GLY A 47 12.50 -1.14 4.44
C GLY A 47 12.43 -1.99 3.16
N SER A 48 11.32 -2.70 2.88
CA SER A 48 11.19 -3.47 1.63
C SER A 48 11.02 -2.64 0.36
N GLY A 49 10.78 -1.31 0.48
CA GLY A 49 10.67 -0.37 -0.64
C GLY A 49 9.25 0.11 -0.97
N LYS A 50 8.23 -0.26 -0.20
CA LYS A 50 6.81 0.05 -0.43
C LYS A 50 6.52 1.55 -0.56
N SER A 51 6.89 2.33 0.45
CA SER A 51 6.71 3.79 0.44
C SER A 51 7.47 4.44 -0.71
N THR A 52 8.69 3.95 -1.04
CA THR A 52 9.46 4.43 -2.18
C THR A 52 8.73 4.16 -3.50
N ALA A 53 8.11 2.99 -3.67
CA ALA A 53 7.31 2.67 -4.85
C ALA A 53 6.08 3.60 -4.96
N GLY A 54 5.38 3.86 -3.84
CA GLY A 54 4.27 4.82 -3.78
C GLY A 54 4.71 6.25 -4.13
N LEU A 55 5.83 6.72 -3.57
CA LEU A 55 6.40 8.03 -3.87
C LEU A 55 6.85 8.16 -5.34
N ALA A 56 7.41 7.09 -5.92
CA ALA A 56 7.81 7.06 -7.32
C ALA A 56 6.59 7.09 -8.25
N LEU A 57 5.49 6.42 -7.90
CA LEU A 57 4.23 6.47 -8.63
C LEU A 57 3.70 7.90 -8.73
N LEU A 58 3.82 8.67 -7.66
CA LEU A 58 3.44 10.10 -7.59
C LEU A 58 4.50 11.04 -8.19
N ARG A 59 5.62 10.49 -8.68
CA ARG A 59 6.78 11.29 -9.15
C ARG A 59 7.25 12.32 -8.10
N LEU A 60 7.15 11.94 -6.82
CA LEU A 60 7.79 12.64 -5.69
C LEU A 60 9.26 12.22 -5.54
N VAL A 61 9.56 10.98 -5.92
CA VAL A 61 10.92 10.46 -6.11
C VAL A 61 11.12 10.16 -7.59
N GLU A 62 12.30 10.50 -8.12
CA GLU A 62 12.62 10.25 -9.52
C GLU A 62 13.05 8.80 -9.75
N PRO A 63 12.48 8.11 -10.76
CA PRO A 63 12.95 6.79 -11.17
C PRO A 63 14.40 6.83 -11.66
N THR A 64 15.18 5.81 -11.31
CA THR A 64 16.49 5.57 -11.89
C THR A 64 16.36 4.94 -13.28
N SER A 65 15.41 4.00 -13.43
CA SER A 65 15.05 3.38 -14.71
C SER A 65 13.60 2.89 -14.69
N GLY A 66 13.12 2.35 -15.81
CA GLY A 66 11.73 1.91 -15.97
C GLY A 66 10.79 3.06 -16.32
N ARG A 67 9.48 2.81 -16.16
CA ARG A 67 8.44 3.76 -16.54
C ARG A 67 7.39 3.91 -15.45
N VAL A 68 6.82 5.12 -15.38
CA VAL A 68 5.64 5.44 -14.56
C VAL A 68 4.57 5.97 -15.49
N ARG A 69 3.39 5.32 -15.48
CA ARG A 69 2.21 5.78 -16.22
C ARG A 69 1.10 6.15 -15.26
N VAL A 70 0.42 7.27 -15.54
CA VAL A 70 -0.74 7.75 -14.77
C VAL A 70 -1.80 8.20 -15.75
N ALA A 71 -3.02 7.74 -15.58
CA ALA A 71 -4.15 8.01 -16.48
C ALA A 71 -3.79 7.78 -17.97
N GLY A 72 -3.09 6.68 -18.25
CA GLY A 72 -2.63 6.29 -19.59
C GLY A 72 -1.42 7.06 -20.14
N ALA A 73 -0.95 8.11 -19.48
CA ALA A 73 0.19 8.91 -19.92
C ALA A 73 1.49 8.45 -19.26
N ASP A 74 2.58 8.31 -20.03
CA ASP A 74 3.93 8.14 -19.50
C ASP A 74 4.42 9.46 -18.89
N VAL A 75 4.54 9.47 -17.55
CA VAL A 75 4.94 10.66 -16.77
C VAL A 75 6.38 10.59 -16.30
N THR A 76 7.13 9.56 -16.70
CA THR A 76 8.47 9.22 -16.19
C THR A 76 9.45 10.39 -16.27
N ARG A 77 9.43 11.13 -17.39
CA ARG A 77 10.36 12.23 -17.64
C ARG A 77 9.68 13.60 -17.68
N TRP A 78 8.47 13.72 -17.12
CA TRP A 78 7.78 15.00 -17.12
C TRP A 78 8.48 16.04 -16.24
N SER A 79 8.51 17.29 -16.70
CA SER A 79 8.99 18.41 -15.91
C SER A 79 8.06 18.68 -14.71
N ARG A 80 8.59 19.34 -13.67
CA ARG A 80 7.82 19.72 -12.46
C ARG A 80 6.54 20.51 -12.80
N ARG A 81 6.58 21.35 -13.85
CA ARG A 81 5.41 22.13 -14.31
C ARG A 81 4.32 21.19 -14.86
N ARG A 82 4.68 20.20 -15.66
CA ARG A 82 3.73 19.23 -16.25
C ARG A 82 3.19 18.28 -15.17
N LEU A 83 4.03 17.84 -14.24
CA LEU A 83 3.64 17.01 -13.09
C LEU A 83 2.61 17.69 -12.18
N ARG A 84 2.59 19.04 -12.09
CA ARG A 84 1.57 19.76 -11.30
C ARG A 84 0.16 19.44 -11.80
N GLY A 85 -0.08 19.36 -13.10
CA GLY A 85 -1.38 18.97 -13.67
C GLY A 85 -1.76 17.54 -13.32
N MET A 86 -0.80 16.61 -13.43
CA MET A 86 -1.00 15.19 -13.10
C MET A 86 -1.33 15.01 -11.61
N ARG A 87 -0.71 15.76 -10.71
CA ARG A 87 -0.93 15.68 -9.25
C ARG A 87 -2.33 16.09 -8.80
N ARG A 88 -3.18 16.57 -9.67
CA ARG A 88 -4.62 16.68 -9.41
C ARG A 88 -5.28 15.30 -9.39
N HIS A 89 -4.87 14.41 -10.29
CA HIS A 89 -5.46 13.07 -10.47
C HIS A 89 -4.94 12.03 -9.48
N VAL A 90 -3.84 12.33 -8.79
CA VAL A 90 -3.23 11.42 -7.81
C VAL A 90 -2.90 12.15 -6.52
N ALA A 91 -3.30 11.59 -5.40
CA ALA A 91 -3.06 12.16 -4.09
C ALA A 91 -2.37 11.16 -3.17
N MET A 92 -1.87 11.63 -2.02
CA MET A 92 -1.24 10.79 -1.01
C MET A 92 -1.72 11.15 0.39
N VAL A 93 -2.00 10.13 1.16
CA VAL A 93 -2.13 10.20 2.62
C VAL A 93 -0.84 9.60 3.20
N PHE A 94 -0.11 10.40 3.96
CA PHE A 94 1.21 10.04 4.49
C PHE A 94 1.10 9.25 5.81
N GLN A 95 2.13 8.49 6.11
CA GLN A 95 2.26 7.64 7.29
C GLN A 95 2.10 8.40 8.61
N ASP A 96 2.68 9.59 8.72
CA ASP A 96 2.59 10.43 9.90
C ASP A 96 1.65 11.63 9.63
N PRO A 97 0.40 11.58 10.17
CA PRO A 97 -0.53 12.67 10.01
C PRO A 97 -0.03 13.98 10.65
N GLN A 98 0.80 13.89 11.71
CA GLN A 98 1.32 15.07 12.40
C GLN A 98 2.41 15.75 11.57
N ALA A 99 3.35 15.00 11.00
CA ALA A 99 4.39 15.54 10.13
C ALA A 99 3.84 16.03 8.78
N SER A 100 2.68 15.51 8.35
CA SER A 100 2.07 15.87 7.07
C SER A 100 1.29 17.18 7.07
N LEU A 101 0.97 17.73 8.24
CA LEU A 101 0.22 18.98 8.42
C LEU A 101 1.15 20.06 8.99
N ASP A 102 1.18 21.25 8.36
CA ASP A 102 1.90 22.39 8.93
C ASP A 102 1.21 22.87 10.21
N PRO A 103 1.87 22.78 11.39
CA PRO A 103 1.27 23.15 12.67
C PRO A 103 0.90 24.64 12.79
N ARG A 104 1.40 25.49 11.91
CA ARG A 104 1.11 26.92 11.87
C ARG A 104 -0.16 27.27 11.09
N ARG A 105 -0.67 26.32 10.30
CA ARG A 105 -1.85 26.51 9.46
C ARG A 105 -3.06 25.89 10.13
N THR A 106 -4.23 26.46 9.86
CA THR A 106 -5.47 25.84 10.27
C THR A 106 -5.76 24.57 9.45
N VAL A 107 -6.65 23.75 9.96
CA VAL A 107 -7.18 22.57 9.26
C VAL A 107 -7.80 22.97 7.92
N GLY A 108 -8.62 24.05 7.94
CA GLY A 108 -9.26 24.59 6.75
C GLY A 108 -8.25 25.03 5.68
N ASP A 109 -7.17 25.69 6.08
CA ASP A 109 -6.10 26.10 5.15
C ASP A 109 -5.37 24.89 4.56
N SER A 110 -5.17 23.86 5.36
CA SER A 110 -4.50 22.61 4.93
C SER A 110 -5.34 21.86 3.90
N ILE A 111 -6.66 21.75 4.12
CA ILE A 111 -7.59 21.12 3.17
C ILE A 111 -7.78 22.00 1.92
N ALA A 112 -7.78 23.32 2.07
CA ALA A 112 -7.95 24.26 0.96
C ALA A 112 -6.73 24.36 0.04
N GLU A 113 -5.57 23.86 0.43
CA GLU A 113 -4.34 23.98 -0.34
C GLU A 113 -4.45 23.39 -1.75
N PRO A 114 -4.90 22.14 -1.97
CA PRO A 114 -5.10 21.60 -3.31
C PRO A 114 -6.12 22.40 -4.14
N LEU A 115 -7.20 22.89 -3.51
CA LEU A 115 -8.20 23.73 -4.17
C LEU A 115 -7.60 25.03 -4.71
N THR A 116 -6.67 25.60 -3.96
CA THR A 116 -5.94 26.82 -4.33
C THR A 116 -4.90 26.57 -5.42
N VAL A 117 -4.07 25.53 -5.23
CA VAL A 117 -2.98 25.18 -6.15
C VAL A 117 -3.50 24.81 -7.54
N HIS A 118 -4.60 24.08 -7.58
CA HIS A 118 -5.22 23.60 -8.82
C HIS A 118 -6.37 24.50 -9.32
N ARG A 119 -6.65 25.61 -8.63
CA ARG A 119 -7.71 26.60 -8.98
C ARG A 119 -9.09 25.97 -9.12
N LEU A 120 -9.45 25.07 -8.19
CA LEU A 120 -10.70 24.31 -8.21
C LEU A 120 -11.88 25.05 -7.59
N ALA A 121 -11.66 26.20 -6.96
CA ALA A 121 -12.70 27.03 -6.37
C ALA A 121 -12.69 28.44 -6.98
N ALA A 122 -13.86 28.91 -7.44
CA ALA A 122 -14.00 30.21 -8.11
C ALA A 122 -13.84 31.41 -7.17
N SER A 123 -14.04 31.24 -5.86
CA SER A 123 -13.98 32.31 -4.86
C SER A 123 -13.53 31.78 -3.49
N ALA A 124 -13.18 32.70 -2.58
CA ALA A 124 -12.88 32.34 -1.19
C ALA A 124 -14.10 31.73 -0.47
N ALA A 125 -15.30 32.18 -0.81
CA ALA A 125 -16.54 31.61 -0.26
C ALA A 125 -16.79 30.18 -0.76
N ALA A 126 -16.63 29.93 -2.07
CA ALA A 126 -16.75 28.58 -2.64
C ALA A 126 -15.69 27.62 -2.06
N ARG A 127 -14.47 28.10 -1.83
CA ARG A 127 -13.41 27.32 -1.20
C ARG A 127 -13.75 26.92 0.24
N ARG A 128 -14.27 27.87 1.05
CA ARG A 128 -14.73 27.57 2.42
C ARG A 128 -15.89 26.56 2.43
N ALA A 129 -16.87 26.72 1.55
CA ALA A 129 -17.98 25.77 1.40
C ALA A 129 -17.45 24.35 1.07
N ARG A 130 -16.53 24.24 0.11
CA ARG A 130 -15.95 22.95 -0.27
C ARG A 130 -15.13 22.31 0.87
N VAL A 131 -14.42 23.10 1.68
CA VAL A 131 -13.72 22.62 2.88
C VAL A 131 -14.73 22.05 3.90
N ALA A 132 -15.85 22.72 4.13
CA ALA A 132 -16.89 22.23 5.04
C ALA A 132 -17.49 20.90 4.55
N GLU A 133 -17.79 20.78 3.24
CA GLU A 133 -18.25 19.53 2.63
C GLU A 133 -17.22 18.40 2.81
N LEU A 134 -15.92 18.66 2.59
CA LEU A 134 -14.87 17.68 2.74
C LEU A 134 -14.69 17.23 4.19
N LEU A 135 -14.86 18.14 5.15
CA LEU A 135 -14.86 17.78 6.58
C LEU A 135 -16.04 16.88 6.93
N ASP A 136 -17.23 17.19 6.43
CA ASP A 136 -18.42 16.36 6.63
C ASP A 136 -18.25 14.96 6.03
N LEU A 137 -17.71 14.86 4.80
CA LEU A 137 -17.40 13.58 4.14
C LEU A 137 -16.49 12.66 4.95
N VAL A 138 -15.56 13.23 5.73
CA VAL A 138 -14.68 12.44 6.62
C VAL A 138 -15.20 12.33 8.05
N GLY A 139 -16.45 12.77 8.31
CA GLY A 139 -17.11 12.70 9.62
C GLY A 139 -16.51 13.65 10.65
N LEU A 140 -16.04 14.82 10.21
CA LEU A 140 -15.61 15.93 11.08
C LEU A 140 -16.58 17.09 10.96
N ARG A 141 -16.79 17.82 12.07
CA ARG A 141 -17.63 19.00 12.09
C ARG A 141 -17.01 20.14 11.30
N PRO A 142 -17.80 20.98 10.61
CA PRO A 142 -17.28 22.12 9.84
C PRO A 142 -16.46 23.12 10.67
N ASP A 143 -16.79 23.30 11.98
CA ASP A 143 -16.03 24.17 12.90
C ASP A 143 -14.59 23.69 13.16
N THR A 144 -14.28 22.46 12.82
CA THR A 144 -12.91 21.93 12.84
C THR A 144 -11.97 22.67 11.88
N ALA A 145 -12.52 23.35 10.87
CA ALA A 145 -11.72 24.13 9.91
C ALA A 145 -10.86 25.23 10.57
N ASP A 146 -11.35 25.82 11.66
CA ASP A 146 -10.68 26.91 12.35
C ASP A 146 -9.62 26.43 13.36
N ARG A 147 -9.58 25.13 13.65
CA ARG A 147 -8.60 24.54 14.60
C ARG A 147 -7.24 24.34 13.95
N HIS A 148 -6.23 24.22 14.79
CA HIS A 148 -4.88 23.84 14.41
C HIS A 148 -4.65 22.31 14.58
N PRO A 149 -3.70 21.71 13.87
CA PRO A 149 -3.43 20.26 13.94
C PRO A 149 -3.14 19.75 15.38
N HIS A 150 -2.49 20.55 16.21
CA HIS A 150 -2.16 20.16 17.59
C HIS A 150 -3.40 20.07 18.52
N GLU A 151 -4.52 20.67 18.14
CA GLU A 151 -5.79 20.61 18.88
C GLU A 151 -6.63 19.35 18.54
N LEU A 152 -6.16 18.53 17.62
CA LEU A 152 -6.86 17.33 17.15
C LEU A 152 -6.26 16.04 17.70
N SER A 153 -7.11 15.01 17.86
CA SER A 153 -6.64 13.64 18.10
C SER A 153 -5.91 13.06 16.88
N GLY A 154 -5.16 11.98 17.06
CA GLY A 154 -4.49 11.27 15.95
C GLY A 154 -5.44 10.86 14.84
N GLY A 155 -6.58 10.27 15.20
CA GLY A 155 -7.61 9.87 14.23
C GLY A 155 -8.27 11.06 13.52
N GLN A 156 -8.46 12.19 14.21
CA GLN A 156 -8.96 13.41 13.58
C GLN A 156 -7.95 13.99 12.59
N ARG A 157 -6.66 14.03 12.94
CA ARG A 157 -5.59 14.45 12.01
C ARG A 157 -5.54 13.56 10.77
N GLN A 158 -5.70 12.24 10.95
CA GLN A 158 -5.76 11.31 9.82
C GLN A 158 -6.94 11.61 8.90
N ARG A 159 -8.14 11.85 9.45
CA ARG A 159 -9.32 12.26 8.67
C ARG A 159 -9.10 13.57 7.92
N VAL A 160 -8.40 14.55 8.51
CA VAL A 160 -7.98 15.79 7.82
C VAL A 160 -7.03 15.48 6.66
N GLY A 161 -6.07 14.57 6.83
CA GLY A 161 -5.20 14.09 5.76
C GLY A 161 -5.96 13.48 4.60
N VAL A 162 -7.00 12.67 4.89
CA VAL A 162 -7.91 12.10 3.89
C VAL A 162 -8.72 13.21 3.21
N ALA A 163 -9.31 14.17 3.95
CA ALA A 163 -10.06 15.30 3.39
C ALA A 163 -9.19 16.15 2.45
N ARG A 164 -7.94 16.40 2.83
CA ARG A 164 -6.96 17.11 1.97
C ARG A 164 -6.68 16.34 0.68
N ALA A 165 -6.52 15.01 0.76
CA ALA A 165 -6.30 14.18 -0.42
C ALA A 165 -7.52 14.22 -1.36
N LEU A 166 -8.73 14.23 -0.84
CA LEU A 166 -9.98 14.29 -1.61
C LEU A 166 -10.22 15.66 -2.28
N ALA A 167 -9.59 16.73 -1.79
CA ALA A 167 -9.85 18.10 -2.27
C ALA A 167 -9.51 18.28 -3.76
N GLY A 168 -8.60 17.49 -4.30
CA GLY A 168 -8.23 17.49 -5.72
C GLY A 168 -9.17 16.68 -6.61
N GLU A 169 -10.12 15.94 -6.05
CA GLU A 169 -10.96 14.95 -6.74
C GLU A 169 -10.09 13.92 -7.50
N PRO A 170 -9.18 13.22 -6.80
CA PRO A 170 -8.21 12.33 -7.44
C PRO A 170 -8.86 11.04 -7.96
N ASP A 171 -8.29 10.50 -9.04
CA ASP A 171 -8.61 9.15 -9.54
C ASP A 171 -7.96 8.06 -8.67
N LEU A 172 -6.79 8.37 -8.06
CA LEU A 172 -5.99 7.46 -7.23
C LEU A 172 -5.51 8.14 -5.95
N ILE A 173 -5.65 7.46 -4.83
CA ILE A 173 -5.01 7.87 -3.56
C ILE A 173 -4.01 6.80 -3.13
N VAL A 174 -2.75 7.17 -2.95
CA VAL A 174 -1.75 6.35 -2.28
C VAL A 174 -1.91 6.54 -0.78
N LEU A 175 -2.22 5.47 -0.07
CA LEU A 175 -2.40 5.43 1.38
C LEU A 175 -1.14 4.77 1.97
N ASP A 176 -0.19 5.57 2.45
CA ASP A 176 1.08 5.07 3.00
C ASP A 176 0.94 4.89 4.51
N GLU A 177 0.78 3.64 4.95
CA GLU A 177 0.57 3.24 6.34
C GLU A 177 -0.50 4.08 7.08
N PRO A 178 -1.71 4.25 6.53
CA PRO A 178 -2.67 5.26 6.99
C PRO A 178 -3.24 4.99 8.39
N ILE A 179 -2.93 3.85 8.99
CA ILE A 179 -3.47 3.41 10.29
C ILE A 179 -2.39 3.04 11.32
N ALA A 180 -1.09 3.06 10.93
CA ALA A 180 -0.01 2.47 11.74
C ALA A 180 0.18 3.13 13.13
N SER A 181 -0.14 4.42 13.27
CA SER A 181 0.05 5.18 14.52
C SER A 181 -1.23 5.34 15.36
N LEU A 182 -2.30 4.59 15.03
CA LEU A 182 -3.61 4.74 15.65
C LEU A 182 -3.95 3.52 16.50
N ASP A 183 -4.79 3.71 17.53
CA ASP A 183 -5.35 2.61 18.29
C ASP A 183 -6.31 1.76 17.44
N LEU A 184 -6.53 0.51 17.85
CA LEU A 184 -7.29 -0.50 17.07
C LEU A 184 -8.72 -0.03 16.72
N SER A 185 -9.38 0.70 17.63
CA SER A 185 -10.74 1.18 17.41
C SER A 185 -10.78 2.28 16.34
N VAL A 186 -9.81 3.19 16.38
CA VAL A 186 -9.66 4.27 15.39
C VAL A 186 -9.20 3.71 14.04
N GLN A 187 -8.31 2.69 14.02
CA GLN A 187 -7.96 1.99 12.79
C GLN A 187 -9.20 1.46 12.05
N ALA A 188 -10.08 0.75 12.76
CA ALA A 188 -11.32 0.24 12.19
C ALA A 188 -12.22 1.36 11.63
N GLN A 189 -12.32 2.49 12.33
CA GLN A 189 -13.08 3.65 11.86
C GLN A 189 -12.50 4.26 10.58
N ILE A 190 -11.17 4.39 10.49
CA ILE A 190 -10.50 4.91 9.28
C ILE A 190 -10.67 3.95 8.10
N MET A 191 -10.50 2.64 8.32
CA MET A 191 -10.72 1.64 7.26
C MET A 191 -12.17 1.68 6.73
N ASN A 192 -13.15 1.73 7.62
CA ASN A 192 -14.55 1.86 7.24
C ASN A 192 -14.81 3.17 6.47
N LEU A 193 -14.26 4.29 6.91
CA LEU A 193 -14.34 5.57 6.20
C LEU A 193 -13.78 5.43 4.77
N LEU A 194 -12.58 4.90 4.61
CA LEU A 194 -11.94 4.71 3.30
C LEU A 194 -12.78 3.82 2.36
N ARG A 195 -13.36 2.72 2.88
CA ARG A 195 -14.26 1.86 2.11
C ARG A 195 -15.56 2.56 1.69
N HIS A 196 -16.16 3.39 2.55
CA HIS A 196 -17.32 4.19 2.19
C HIS A 196 -16.98 5.19 1.09
N LEU A 197 -15.87 5.94 1.26
CA LEU A 197 -15.43 6.91 0.27
C LEU A 197 -15.10 6.24 -1.08
N GLN A 198 -14.49 5.05 -1.07
CA GLN A 198 -14.22 4.31 -2.30
C GLN A 198 -15.49 3.95 -3.04
N ARG A 199 -16.47 3.40 -2.33
CA ARG A 199 -17.76 2.99 -2.92
C ARG A 199 -18.57 4.18 -3.43
N ASP A 200 -18.64 5.25 -2.63
CA ASP A 200 -19.52 6.40 -2.92
C ASP A 200 -18.92 7.33 -3.97
N LEU A 201 -17.60 7.44 -4.06
CA LEU A 201 -16.87 8.31 -4.98
C LEU A 201 -16.14 7.57 -6.11
N GLY A 202 -16.17 6.24 -6.14
CA GLY A 202 -15.47 5.44 -7.15
C GLY A 202 -13.94 5.53 -7.08
N LEU A 203 -13.38 5.75 -5.89
CA LEU A 203 -11.94 5.97 -5.71
C LEU A 203 -11.14 4.69 -5.94
N THR A 204 -9.91 4.88 -6.36
CA THR A 204 -8.89 3.83 -6.48
C THR A 204 -7.84 4.01 -5.40
N TYR A 205 -7.39 2.92 -4.77
CA TYR A 205 -6.38 2.99 -3.72
C TYR A 205 -5.15 2.13 -4.04
N LEU A 206 -3.97 2.67 -3.74
CA LEU A 206 -2.78 1.89 -3.43
C LEU A 206 -2.60 1.92 -1.91
N PHE A 207 -2.94 0.82 -1.25
CA PHE A 207 -2.92 0.69 0.21
C PHE A 207 -1.62 0.03 0.66
N ILE A 208 -0.70 0.84 1.19
CA ILE A 208 0.59 0.39 1.71
C ILE A 208 0.46 0.16 3.21
N ALA A 209 0.74 -1.06 3.67
CA ALA A 209 0.75 -1.38 5.09
C ALA A 209 1.73 -2.52 5.40
N HIS A 210 2.12 -2.63 6.67
CA HIS A 210 2.82 -3.79 7.19
C HIS A 210 1.86 -4.73 7.95
N ASP A 211 0.67 -4.25 8.31
CA ASP A 211 -0.39 -5.06 8.92
C ASP A 211 -1.17 -5.83 7.85
N LEU A 212 -0.92 -7.13 7.81
CA LEU A 212 -1.57 -8.03 6.85
C LEU A 212 -3.07 -8.15 7.10
N ALA A 213 -3.56 -8.11 8.35
CA ALA A 213 -4.99 -8.21 8.63
C ALA A 213 -5.77 -7.01 8.05
N ALA A 214 -5.21 -5.80 8.18
CA ALA A 214 -5.78 -4.61 7.57
C ALA A 214 -5.80 -4.70 6.04
N VAL A 215 -4.74 -5.24 5.44
CA VAL A 215 -4.64 -5.40 3.98
C VAL A 215 -5.62 -6.45 3.46
N GLU A 216 -5.79 -7.58 4.14
CA GLU A 216 -6.81 -8.58 3.80
C GLU A 216 -8.20 -7.96 3.72
N HIS A 217 -8.52 -7.11 4.71
CA HIS A 217 -9.85 -6.49 4.81
C HIS A 217 -10.09 -5.41 3.76
N MET A 218 -9.04 -4.70 3.34
CA MET A 218 -9.15 -3.52 2.48
C MET A 218 -8.96 -3.80 1.00
N SER A 219 -8.25 -4.88 0.63
CA SER A 219 -7.70 -5.04 -0.71
C SER A 219 -8.51 -6.00 -1.58
N ASP A 220 -8.64 -5.67 -2.85
CA ASP A 220 -9.17 -6.54 -3.90
C ASP A 220 -8.05 -7.41 -4.50
N ARG A 221 -6.83 -6.92 -4.44
CA ARG A 221 -5.61 -7.61 -4.89
C ARG A 221 -4.44 -7.19 -4.02
N ILE A 222 -3.49 -8.11 -3.80
CA ILE A 222 -2.33 -7.89 -2.95
C ILE A 222 -1.05 -8.12 -3.76
N ALA A 223 -0.06 -7.28 -3.53
CA ALA A 223 1.32 -7.46 -3.96
C ALA A 223 2.23 -7.50 -2.73
N VAL A 224 3.02 -8.55 -2.62
CA VAL A 224 3.99 -8.75 -1.53
C VAL A 224 5.36 -8.31 -2.00
N MET A 225 5.98 -7.41 -1.26
CA MET A 225 7.27 -6.82 -1.63
C MET A 225 8.37 -7.23 -0.64
N TYR A 226 9.47 -7.72 -1.15
CA TYR A 226 10.66 -8.06 -0.39
C TYR A 226 11.91 -7.48 -1.05
N LEU A 227 12.68 -6.74 -0.27
CA LEU A 227 14.00 -6.18 -0.67
C LEU A 227 13.98 -5.54 -2.08
N GLY A 228 13.00 -4.64 -2.32
CA GLY A 228 12.86 -3.88 -3.55
C GLY A 228 12.16 -4.61 -4.72
N ARG A 229 11.65 -5.83 -4.54
CA ARG A 229 10.98 -6.61 -5.59
C ARG A 229 9.62 -7.14 -5.16
N ILE A 230 8.71 -7.29 -6.13
CA ILE A 230 7.47 -8.03 -5.91
C ILE A 230 7.78 -9.51 -5.95
N VAL A 231 7.48 -10.23 -4.87
CA VAL A 231 7.74 -11.66 -4.73
C VAL A 231 6.49 -12.51 -4.90
N GLU A 232 5.31 -11.93 -4.66
CA GLU A 232 4.04 -12.60 -4.86
C GLU A 232 2.93 -11.57 -5.12
N THR A 233 1.94 -11.92 -5.95
CA THR A 233 0.74 -11.10 -6.19
C THR A 233 -0.45 -11.98 -6.50
N GLY A 234 -1.62 -11.63 -5.94
CA GLY A 234 -2.85 -12.37 -6.16
C GLY A 234 -4.04 -11.77 -5.41
N PRO A 235 -5.23 -12.36 -5.55
CA PRO A 235 -6.38 -12.01 -4.73
C PRO A 235 -6.14 -12.41 -3.26
N PRO A 236 -6.76 -11.69 -2.29
CA PRO A 236 -6.57 -11.95 -0.87
C PRO A 236 -6.75 -13.43 -0.49
N GLU A 237 -7.79 -14.09 -1.00
CA GLU A 237 -8.07 -15.49 -0.69
C GLU A 237 -6.92 -16.43 -1.06
N ARG A 238 -6.20 -16.14 -2.16
CA ARG A 238 -5.04 -16.93 -2.58
C ARG A 238 -3.82 -16.63 -1.71
N ILE A 239 -3.54 -15.36 -1.51
CA ILE A 239 -2.38 -14.94 -0.70
C ILE A 239 -2.49 -15.46 0.73
N TYR A 240 -3.67 -15.38 1.37
CA TYR A 240 -3.83 -15.79 2.78
C TYR A 240 -4.01 -17.29 2.96
N ARG A 241 -4.71 -17.97 2.06
CA ARG A 241 -5.01 -19.40 2.21
C ARG A 241 -3.98 -20.31 1.53
N GLN A 242 -3.36 -19.83 0.46
CA GLN A 242 -2.46 -20.63 -0.39
C GLN A 242 -1.24 -19.79 -0.81
N PRO A 243 -0.48 -19.23 0.16
CA PRO A 243 0.73 -18.47 -0.19
C PRO A 243 1.69 -19.36 -0.97
N ALA A 244 2.16 -18.89 -2.11
CA ALA A 244 3.08 -19.63 -2.96
C ALA A 244 4.55 -19.31 -2.68
N HIS A 245 4.83 -18.10 -2.19
CA HIS A 245 6.19 -17.72 -1.84
C HIS A 245 6.49 -17.97 -0.36
N PRO A 246 7.60 -18.63 0.02
CA PRO A 246 7.94 -18.92 1.41
C PRO A 246 8.02 -17.68 2.32
N TYR A 247 8.38 -16.52 1.78
CA TYR A 247 8.35 -15.25 2.52
C TYR A 247 6.93 -14.84 2.90
N THR A 248 5.97 -14.95 1.98
CA THR A 248 4.56 -14.64 2.24
C THR A 248 4.00 -15.55 3.33
N ALA A 249 4.30 -16.85 3.25
CA ALA A 249 3.90 -17.80 4.28
C ALA A 249 4.47 -17.44 5.67
N ALA A 250 5.75 -17.02 5.70
CA ALA A 250 6.38 -16.58 6.95
C ALA A 250 5.75 -15.30 7.50
N LEU A 251 5.47 -14.30 6.66
CA LEU A 251 4.76 -13.08 7.06
C LEU A 251 3.38 -13.40 7.65
N LEU A 252 2.60 -14.22 6.96
CA LEU A 252 1.27 -14.64 7.42
C LEU A 252 1.34 -15.42 8.73
N SER A 253 2.38 -16.25 8.90
CA SER A 253 2.57 -17.00 10.15
C SER A 253 2.85 -16.11 11.36
N ALA A 254 3.25 -14.87 11.15
CA ALA A 254 3.53 -13.90 12.22
C ALA A 254 2.29 -13.11 12.66
N VAL A 255 1.20 -13.11 11.88
CA VAL A 255 -0.05 -12.42 12.24
C VAL A 255 -0.75 -13.17 13.37
N PRO A 256 -1.03 -12.57 14.54
CA PRO A 256 -1.73 -13.22 15.62
C PRO A 256 -3.16 -13.61 15.23
N VAL A 257 -3.63 -14.76 15.69
CA VAL A 257 -5.02 -15.17 15.51
C VAL A 257 -5.81 -14.86 16.78
N ALA A 258 -7.00 -14.29 16.63
CA ALA A 258 -7.82 -13.86 17.77
C ALA A 258 -8.31 -15.03 18.65
N ASP A 259 -8.35 -16.28 18.12
CA ASP A 259 -8.68 -17.47 18.90
C ASP A 259 -7.45 -18.01 19.64
N PRO A 260 -7.41 -17.96 21.00
CA PRO A 260 -6.28 -18.44 21.77
C PRO A 260 -5.99 -19.95 21.61
N ARG A 261 -6.98 -20.75 21.22
CA ARG A 261 -6.79 -22.19 21.00
C ARG A 261 -6.02 -22.43 19.70
N VAL A 262 -6.44 -21.75 18.64
CA VAL A 262 -5.78 -21.81 17.33
C VAL A 262 -4.37 -21.23 17.42
N GLU A 263 -4.18 -20.11 18.15
CA GLU A 263 -2.87 -19.48 18.33
C GLU A 263 -1.87 -20.39 19.06
N ARG A 264 -2.31 -21.20 20.04
CA ARG A 264 -1.43 -22.16 20.75
C ARG A 264 -0.96 -23.32 19.90
N GLU A 265 -1.79 -23.78 18.96
CA GLU A 265 -1.48 -24.89 18.06
C GLU A 265 -0.68 -24.46 16.83
N ARG A 266 -0.65 -23.16 16.56
CA ARG A 266 -0.04 -22.58 15.37
C ARG A 266 1.49 -22.62 15.44
N ARG A 267 2.11 -23.17 14.40
CA ARG A 267 3.57 -23.12 14.23
C ARG A 267 3.96 -21.84 13.51
N ARG A 268 4.57 -20.92 14.24
CA ARG A 268 5.14 -19.72 13.64
C ARG A 268 6.39 -20.08 12.83
N ILE A 269 6.47 -19.64 11.59
CA ILE A 269 7.68 -19.77 10.77
C ILE A 269 8.68 -18.68 11.20
N VAL A 270 9.68 -19.07 11.96
CA VAL A 270 10.73 -18.13 12.41
C VAL A 270 11.77 -18.04 11.29
N LEU A 271 11.84 -16.85 10.66
CA LEU A 271 12.89 -16.58 9.70
C LEU A 271 14.24 -16.43 10.39
N THR A 272 15.22 -17.21 9.99
CA THR A 272 16.59 -17.13 10.50
C THR A 272 17.43 -16.15 9.69
N GLY A 273 18.42 -15.52 10.32
CA GLY A 273 19.31 -14.55 9.70
C GLY A 273 18.74 -13.13 9.62
N ASP A 274 19.63 -12.18 9.38
CA ASP A 274 19.29 -10.76 9.25
C ASP A 274 18.68 -10.45 7.88
N ILE A 275 17.94 -9.35 7.80
CA ILE A 275 17.45 -8.82 6.52
C ILE A 275 18.69 -8.38 5.72
N PRO A 276 18.90 -8.90 4.51
CA PRO A 276 20.06 -8.52 3.70
C PRO A 276 20.06 -7.03 3.39
N SER A 277 21.25 -6.47 3.23
CA SER A 277 21.40 -5.05 2.88
C SER A 277 20.82 -4.77 1.48
N PRO A 278 20.04 -3.70 1.32
CA PRO A 278 19.59 -3.26 -0.01
C PRO A 278 20.73 -2.64 -0.84
N VAL A 279 21.90 -2.42 -0.25
CA VAL A 279 23.11 -1.96 -0.95
C VAL A 279 23.78 -3.10 -1.70
N ASP A 280 23.82 -4.30 -1.08
CA ASP A 280 24.38 -5.51 -1.65
C ASP A 280 23.38 -6.67 -1.50
N PRO A 281 22.32 -6.68 -2.31
CA PRO A 281 21.31 -7.72 -2.24
C PRO A 281 21.89 -9.07 -2.70
N PRO A 282 21.46 -10.19 -2.11
CA PRO A 282 21.90 -11.51 -2.51
C PRO A 282 21.69 -11.77 -4.00
N GLY A 283 22.70 -12.36 -4.67
CA GLY A 283 22.55 -12.83 -6.06
C GLY A 283 21.49 -13.92 -6.17
N GLY A 284 20.83 -14.06 -7.33
CA GLY A 284 19.72 -14.95 -7.52
C GLY A 284 18.49 -14.53 -6.71
N CYS A 285 17.77 -15.47 -6.12
CA CYS A 285 16.61 -15.17 -5.27
C CYS A 285 17.03 -14.35 -4.04
N ARG A 286 16.50 -13.16 -3.88
CA ARG A 286 16.84 -12.24 -2.77
C ARG A 286 16.48 -12.78 -1.39
N PHE A 287 15.46 -13.65 -1.34
CA PHE A 287 15.02 -14.27 -0.07
C PHE A 287 15.84 -15.51 0.31
N ARG A 288 16.72 -16.04 -0.55
CA ARG A 288 17.43 -17.32 -0.35
C ARG A 288 18.18 -17.43 0.98
N THR A 289 18.73 -16.34 1.49
CA THR A 289 19.53 -16.33 2.75
C THR A 289 18.67 -16.50 4.00
N ARG A 290 17.35 -16.29 3.90
CA ARG A 290 16.37 -16.44 4.98
C ARG A 290 15.31 -17.53 4.67
N CYS A 291 15.37 -18.12 3.48
CA CYS A 291 14.38 -19.08 3.02
C CYS A 291 14.65 -20.47 3.62
N PRO A 292 13.73 -21.07 4.39
CA PRO A 292 13.91 -22.41 4.95
C PRO A 292 13.91 -23.51 3.88
N ARG A 293 13.52 -23.19 2.63
CA ARG A 293 13.47 -24.09 1.49
C ARG A 293 14.50 -23.73 0.41
N ALA A 294 15.51 -22.92 0.74
CA ALA A 294 16.53 -22.53 -0.22
C ALA A 294 17.29 -23.75 -0.76
N ARG A 295 17.55 -23.74 -2.08
CA ARG A 295 18.37 -24.73 -2.80
C ARG A 295 19.46 -24.02 -3.57
N ASP A 296 20.44 -24.75 -4.08
CA ASP A 296 21.59 -24.19 -4.80
C ASP A 296 21.18 -23.37 -6.03
N GLU A 297 20.10 -23.77 -6.70
CA GLU A 297 19.54 -23.04 -7.85
C GLU A 297 19.08 -21.63 -7.47
N CYS A 298 18.59 -21.45 -6.24
CA CYS A 298 18.16 -20.13 -5.75
C CYS A 298 19.31 -19.12 -5.64
N ALA A 299 20.56 -19.59 -5.57
CA ALA A 299 21.74 -18.72 -5.56
C ALA A 299 22.14 -18.26 -6.97
N ARG A 300 21.77 -19.02 -8.00
CA ARG A 300 22.21 -18.80 -9.38
C ARG A 300 21.15 -18.13 -10.23
N THR A 301 19.86 -18.30 -9.88
CA THR A 301 18.74 -17.86 -10.69
C THR A 301 17.88 -16.85 -9.91
N ASP A 302 17.67 -15.69 -10.50
CA ASP A 302 16.70 -14.69 -10.03
C ASP A 302 15.32 -15.09 -10.55
N PRO A 303 14.37 -15.49 -9.69
CA PRO A 303 13.09 -16.00 -10.15
C PRO A 303 12.21 -14.85 -10.69
N ALA A 304 11.70 -15.03 -11.90
CA ALA A 304 10.69 -14.14 -12.45
C ALA A 304 9.34 -14.36 -11.76
N LEU A 305 8.48 -13.34 -11.74
CA LEU A 305 7.11 -13.44 -11.26
C LEU A 305 6.28 -14.28 -12.24
N ALA A 306 6.16 -15.58 -11.98
CA ALA A 306 5.47 -16.57 -12.80
C ALA A 306 4.08 -16.92 -12.26
N GLU A 307 3.18 -17.37 -13.12
CA GLU A 307 1.84 -17.80 -12.73
C GLU A 307 1.92 -19.13 -11.95
N VAL A 308 1.29 -19.19 -10.79
CA VAL A 308 1.20 -20.35 -9.90
C VAL A 308 -0.26 -20.79 -9.68
N GLY A 309 -1.21 -20.03 -10.19
CA GLY A 309 -2.64 -20.31 -10.15
C GLY A 309 -3.43 -19.18 -10.79
N PRO A 310 -4.77 -19.30 -10.91
CA PRO A 310 -5.62 -18.26 -11.48
C PRO A 310 -5.43 -16.92 -10.77
N ASP A 311 -5.02 -15.88 -11.51
CA ASP A 311 -4.69 -14.53 -11.03
C ASP A 311 -3.65 -14.48 -9.89
N HIS A 312 -2.87 -15.54 -9.72
CA HIS A 312 -1.89 -15.71 -8.67
C HIS A 312 -0.50 -15.95 -9.26
N ARG A 313 0.46 -15.10 -8.90
CA ARG A 313 1.85 -15.16 -9.38
C ARG A 313 2.83 -15.11 -8.23
N ALA A 314 3.93 -15.85 -8.35
CA ALA A 314 5.02 -15.85 -7.37
C ALA A 314 6.38 -15.87 -8.05
N ALA A 315 7.35 -15.15 -7.47
CA ALA A 315 8.75 -15.14 -7.88
C ALA A 315 9.53 -16.17 -7.06
N CYS A 316 9.24 -17.45 -7.28
CA CYS A 316 9.87 -18.56 -6.59
C CYS A 316 10.14 -19.71 -7.57
N LEU A 317 11.37 -20.29 -7.52
CA LEU A 317 11.72 -21.47 -8.33
C LEU A 317 11.03 -22.75 -7.83
N PHE A 318 10.69 -22.78 -6.53
CA PHE A 318 10.09 -23.90 -5.83
C PHE A 318 8.91 -23.39 -5.00
N PRO A 319 7.80 -22.93 -5.64
CA PRO A 319 6.66 -22.40 -4.93
C PRO A 319 6.09 -23.44 -3.95
N LEU A 320 5.39 -22.97 -2.93
CA LEU A 320 4.66 -23.83 -2.02
C LEU A 320 3.47 -24.41 -2.80
N ASP A 321 3.33 -25.74 -2.76
CA ASP A 321 2.18 -26.43 -3.31
C ASP A 321 1.00 -26.18 -2.39
N GLY A 322 0.11 -25.29 -2.74
CA GLY A 322 -1.16 -24.83 -2.15
C GLY A 322 -1.86 -25.56 -1.01
N GLU A 323 -1.17 -26.35 -0.21
CA GLU A 323 -1.60 -26.75 1.12
C GLU A 323 -0.79 -25.98 2.16
N PRO A 324 -1.40 -24.93 2.80
CA PRO A 324 -0.94 -24.60 4.12
C PRO A 324 -1.15 -25.86 4.98
N GLU A 325 -0.14 -26.31 5.72
CA GLU A 325 -0.37 -27.20 6.86
C GLU A 325 -1.55 -26.59 7.64
N ARG A 326 -2.72 -27.21 7.53
CA ARG A 326 -3.94 -26.73 8.17
C ARG A 326 -3.71 -26.70 9.67
N ALA A 327 -3.46 -25.55 10.23
CA ALA A 327 -3.86 -25.27 11.60
C ALA A 327 -5.39 -25.34 11.59
N GLY A 328 -5.94 -26.40 12.21
CA GLY A 328 -7.32 -26.86 12.16
C GLY A 328 -8.38 -25.77 12.05
N GLY A 329 -9.00 -25.66 10.90
CA GLY A 329 -10.28 -24.98 10.77
C GLY A 329 -11.38 -25.87 11.37
N PRO A 330 -12.41 -25.29 12.03
CA PRO A 330 -13.47 -26.09 12.64
C PRO A 330 -14.19 -26.89 11.57
N GLN A 331 -14.15 -28.23 11.68
CA GLN A 331 -15.08 -29.08 10.99
C GLN A 331 -16.50 -28.63 11.36
N ARG A 332 -17.25 -28.19 10.37
CA ARG A 332 -18.71 -28.00 10.56
C ARG A 332 -19.27 -29.33 11.05
N ALA A 333 -19.67 -29.36 12.31
CA ALA A 333 -20.43 -30.46 12.87
C ALA A 333 -21.67 -30.63 12.00
N GLY A 334 -21.82 -31.84 11.43
CA GLY A 334 -23.00 -32.24 10.69
C GLY A 334 -24.23 -32.06 11.55
N ALA A 335 -25.25 -31.42 10.99
CA ALA A 335 -26.58 -31.37 11.58
C ALA A 335 -27.11 -32.81 11.66
N PRO A 336 -27.73 -33.22 12.78
CA PRO A 336 -28.38 -34.51 12.85
C PRO A 336 -29.62 -34.50 11.94
N ALA A 337 -29.73 -35.51 11.09
CA ALA A 337 -30.95 -35.82 10.36
C ALA A 337 -32.04 -36.20 11.37
N ALA A 338 -33.19 -35.54 11.28
CA ALA A 338 -34.46 -35.96 11.83
C ALA A 338 -35.44 -36.20 10.68
#